data_9d57c4833916d39400f334c91dc02e40
#
_entry.id   9d57c4833916d39400f334c91dc02e40
#
_cell.length_a   1.000
_cell.length_b   1.000
_cell.length_c   1.000
_cell.angle_alpha   90.00
_cell.angle_beta   90.00
_cell.angle_gamma   90.00
#
_symmetry.space_group_name_H-M   'P 1'
#
loop_
_entity.id
_entity.type
_entity.pdbx_description
1 polymer ?
#
loop_
_entity_poly.entity_id
_entity_poly.type
_entity_poly.pdbx_seq_one_letter_code
_entity_poly.pdbx_strand_id
1 'polypeptide(L)'
;MPVRTVRALLALSTIASWASESMAETSRTFRVGAIIANGCAISVDTGGSWGSIDLGSVNGVDGGAAQGSLVTAAAAGLQIDCTPGMNVTLTADNGNQPTNGVRQLVHATRSADRVPYQLFANGSQTPWTSQAIALAFPIGTSRLSVPVQARTVVQRGVAAGRYSDVVRITVTW
;
A
#
# COMPACT_ATOMS: atom_id res chain seq x y z
N MET A 1 91.73 79.32 3.47
CA MET A 1 90.94 78.66 2.41
C MET A 1 89.97 77.71 3.09
N PRO A 2 88.65 77.92 3.05
CA PRO A 2 87.71 77.19 3.88
C PRO A 2 87.18 75.95 3.13
N VAL A 3 87.15 74.82 3.80
CA VAL A 3 86.53 73.60 3.38
C VAL A 3 85.02 73.62 3.71
N ARG A 4 84.19 73.46 2.66
CA ARG A 4 82.69 73.35 2.82
C ARG A 4 82.30 71.91 3.06
N THR A 5 81.82 71.64 4.22
CA THR A 5 81.20 70.36 4.55
C THR A 5 79.70 70.31 4.05
N VAL A 6 79.48 69.40 3.14
CA VAL A 6 78.10 69.08 2.68
C VAL A 6 77.50 68.01 3.60
N ARG A 7 76.46 68.35 4.27
CA ARG A 7 75.64 67.39 5.05
C ARG A 7 74.60 66.74 4.13
N ALA A 8 74.78 65.45 3.89
CA ALA A 8 73.79 64.63 3.21
C ALA A 8 72.68 64.21 4.22
N LEU A 9 71.43 64.61 3.98
CA LEU A 9 70.24 64.14 4.69
C LEU A 9 69.74 62.85 4.02
N LEU A 10 69.90 61.74 4.74
CA LEU A 10 69.28 60.49 4.36
C LEU A 10 67.78 60.51 4.82
N ALA A 11 66.91 60.61 3.88
CA ALA A 11 65.44 60.38 4.12
C ALA A 11 65.17 58.89 4.15
N LEU A 12 64.79 58.40 5.34
CA LEU A 12 64.33 57.02 5.53
C LEU A 12 62.84 56.94 5.15
N SER A 13 62.51 56.43 3.98
CA SER A 13 61.19 56.14 3.56
C SER A 13 60.75 54.75 4.09
N THR A 14 59.88 54.71 5.11
CA THR A 14 59.28 53.51 5.61
C THR A 14 58.12 53.09 4.66
N ILE A 15 58.34 52.01 3.92
CA ILE A 15 57.31 51.36 3.11
C ILE A 15 56.48 50.50 4.05
N ALA A 16 55.27 50.96 4.37
CA ALA A 16 54.26 50.19 5.08
C ALA A 16 53.72 49.12 4.11
N SER A 17 54.20 47.88 4.26
CA SER A 17 53.64 46.71 3.55
C SER A 17 52.26 46.35 4.14
N TRP A 18 51.24 46.65 3.41
CA TRP A 18 49.89 46.18 3.73
C TRP A 18 49.80 44.72 3.37
N ALA A 19 49.88 43.81 4.36
CA ALA A 19 49.60 42.42 4.21
C ALA A 19 48.10 42.27 3.96
N SER A 20 47.69 42.04 2.73
CA SER A 20 46.34 41.61 2.39
C SER A 20 46.19 40.16 2.89
N GLU A 21 45.43 39.98 3.96
CA GLU A 21 45.00 38.65 4.38
C GLU A 21 44.09 38.07 3.29
N SER A 22 44.61 37.19 2.47
CA SER A 22 43.82 36.44 1.52
C SER A 22 43.04 35.35 2.29
N MET A 23 41.74 35.59 2.53
CA MET A 23 40.83 34.56 3.02
C MET A 23 40.70 33.48 1.93
N ALA A 24 41.33 32.34 2.14
CA ALA A 24 41.16 31.19 1.26
C ALA A 24 39.91 30.44 1.66
N GLU A 25 38.81 30.64 0.94
CA GLU A 25 37.61 29.84 1.09
C GLU A 25 37.78 28.49 0.36
N THR A 26 37.66 27.38 1.08
CA THR A 26 37.74 26.06 0.50
C THR A 26 36.33 25.43 0.50
N SER A 27 35.73 25.34 -0.68
CA SER A 27 34.45 24.65 -0.88
C SER A 27 34.71 23.24 -1.46
N ARG A 28 33.99 22.25 -0.94
CA ARG A 28 34.00 20.87 -1.42
C ARG A 28 32.58 20.39 -1.55
N THR A 29 32.29 19.66 -2.60
CA THR A 29 30.97 19.06 -2.84
C THR A 29 31.02 17.58 -2.46
N PHE A 30 29.92 17.08 -1.87
CA PHE A 30 29.68 15.65 -1.70
C PHE A 30 28.32 15.30 -2.32
N ARG A 31 28.19 14.07 -2.76
CA ARG A 31 26.94 13.57 -3.35
C ARG A 31 26.10 12.92 -2.26
N VAL A 32 24.82 13.26 -2.24
CA VAL A 32 23.81 12.55 -1.45
C VAL A 32 22.86 11.89 -2.46
N GLY A 33 22.64 10.61 -2.31
CA GLY A 33 21.75 9.85 -3.19
C GLY A 33 21.00 8.78 -2.41
N ALA A 34 19.80 8.45 -2.89
CA ALA A 34 19.00 7.34 -2.41
C ALA A 34 18.40 6.61 -3.61
N ILE A 35 18.17 5.32 -3.46
CA ILE A 35 17.42 4.51 -4.43
C ILE A 35 16.09 4.18 -3.77
N ILE A 36 14.99 4.53 -4.44
CA ILE A 36 13.63 4.17 -4.02
C ILE A 36 13.23 2.95 -4.83
N ALA A 37 13.07 1.81 -4.14
CA ALA A 37 12.61 0.58 -4.77
C ALA A 37 11.07 0.57 -4.85
N ASN A 38 10.54 -0.09 -5.87
CA ASN A 38 9.12 -0.38 -5.97
C ASN A 38 8.68 -1.35 -4.87
N GLY A 39 7.51 -1.11 -4.30
CA GLY A 39 6.95 -1.95 -3.26
C GLY A 39 5.51 -1.63 -2.96
N CYS A 40 4.82 -2.60 -2.37
CA CYS A 40 3.46 -2.45 -1.88
C CYS A 40 3.36 -2.85 -0.41
N ALA A 41 2.53 -2.13 0.33
CA ALA A 41 2.14 -2.45 1.69
C ALA A 41 0.61 -2.62 1.77
N ILE A 42 0.18 -3.57 2.58
CA ILE A 42 -1.23 -3.85 2.81
C ILE A 42 -1.47 -3.81 4.30
N SER A 43 -2.48 -3.04 4.70
CA SER A 43 -2.88 -2.97 6.10
C SER A 43 -3.63 -4.26 6.48
N VAL A 44 -3.11 -4.96 7.48
CA VAL A 44 -3.72 -6.14 8.07
C VAL A 44 -4.09 -5.87 9.52
N ASP A 45 -5.05 -6.62 10.07
CA ASP A 45 -5.35 -6.59 11.50
C ASP A 45 -4.27 -7.32 12.32
N THR A 46 -4.43 -7.34 13.64
CA THR A 46 -3.50 -8.02 14.56
C THR A 46 -3.42 -9.53 14.36
N GLY A 47 -4.40 -10.13 13.68
CA GLY A 47 -4.43 -11.55 13.31
C GLY A 47 -3.85 -11.86 11.93
N GLY A 48 -3.34 -10.83 11.21
CA GLY A 48 -2.83 -10.97 9.85
C GLY A 48 -3.93 -11.07 8.79
N SER A 49 -5.18 -10.78 9.15
CA SER A 49 -6.31 -10.73 8.22
C SER A 49 -6.43 -9.33 7.60
N TRP A 50 -6.85 -9.26 6.35
CA TRP A 50 -7.15 -7.99 5.69
C TRP A 50 -8.50 -7.43 6.09
N GLY A 51 -9.38 -8.23 6.67
CA GLY A 51 -10.71 -7.83 7.11
C GLY A 51 -11.72 -8.97 7.03
N SER A 52 -12.99 -8.62 7.17
CA SER A 52 -14.09 -9.57 7.13
C SER A 52 -15.26 -9.05 6.31
N ILE A 53 -16.05 -9.97 5.78
CA ILE A 53 -17.34 -9.70 5.15
C ILE A 53 -18.40 -10.39 5.99
N ASP A 54 -19.29 -9.63 6.58
CA ASP A 54 -20.46 -10.15 7.28
C ASP A 54 -21.67 -10.13 6.33
N LEU A 55 -22.25 -11.30 6.09
CA LEU A 55 -23.45 -11.47 5.26
C LEU A 55 -24.74 -11.32 6.07
N GLY A 56 -24.61 -11.10 7.39
CA GLY A 56 -25.76 -10.97 8.29
C GLY A 56 -26.43 -12.31 8.60
N SER A 57 -27.70 -12.25 8.96
CA SER A 57 -28.50 -13.41 9.33
C SER A 57 -29.63 -13.64 8.31
N VAL A 58 -29.79 -14.89 7.89
CA VAL A 58 -30.88 -15.32 6.99
C VAL A 58 -31.69 -16.39 7.69
N ASN A 59 -33.02 -16.32 7.60
CA ASN A 59 -33.88 -17.36 8.11
C ASN A 59 -33.78 -18.62 7.23
N GLY A 60 -33.31 -19.73 7.80
CA GLY A 60 -33.15 -21.00 7.09
C GLY A 60 -34.46 -21.66 6.65
N VAL A 61 -35.61 -21.29 7.22
CA VAL A 61 -36.91 -21.83 6.83
C VAL A 61 -37.33 -21.30 5.46
N ASP A 62 -37.19 -19.98 5.26
CA ASP A 62 -37.63 -19.32 4.03
C ASP A 62 -36.47 -19.18 3.02
N GLY A 63 -35.23 -19.19 3.51
CA GLY A 63 -34.06 -18.84 2.72
C GLY A 63 -34.04 -17.35 2.43
N GLY A 64 -33.22 -16.94 1.46
CA GLY A 64 -33.15 -15.55 1.02
C GLY A 64 -31.78 -15.11 0.55
N ALA A 65 -31.75 -13.93 -0.05
CA ALA A 65 -30.52 -13.30 -0.48
C ALA A 65 -29.83 -12.60 0.71
N ALA A 66 -28.52 -12.71 0.76
CA ALA A 66 -27.67 -11.98 1.69
C ALA A 66 -26.46 -11.38 0.96
N GLN A 67 -26.03 -10.23 1.41
CA GLN A 67 -24.85 -9.56 0.88
C GLN A 67 -24.10 -8.80 1.97
N GLY A 68 -22.82 -8.66 1.78
CA GLY A 68 -21.97 -7.90 2.69
C GLY A 68 -20.79 -7.30 1.94
N SER A 69 -20.21 -6.26 2.51
CA SER A 69 -19.01 -5.61 1.98
C SER A 69 -17.82 -5.88 2.90
N LEU A 70 -16.63 -5.94 2.30
CA LEU A 70 -15.39 -6.08 3.04
C LEU A 70 -15.18 -4.85 3.93
N VAL A 71 -14.98 -5.11 5.21
CA VAL A 71 -14.57 -4.11 6.20
C VAL A 71 -13.20 -4.52 6.72
N THR A 72 -12.25 -3.61 6.62
CA THR A 72 -10.90 -3.75 7.16
C THR A 72 -10.74 -2.90 8.41
N ALA A 73 -9.66 -3.08 9.14
CA ALA A 73 -9.35 -2.23 10.30
C ALA A 73 -9.21 -0.74 9.95
N ALA A 74 -8.88 -0.42 8.71
CA ALA A 74 -8.62 0.94 8.27
C ALA A 74 -9.79 1.60 7.54
N ALA A 75 -10.63 0.83 6.79
CA ALA A 75 -11.72 1.37 5.98
C ALA A 75 -12.62 0.27 5.39
N ALA A 76 -13.64 0.70 4.63
CA ALA A 76 -14.38 -0.18 3.75
C ALA A 76 -13.55 -0.53 2.51
N GLY A 77 -13.51 -1.82 2.15
CA GLY A 77 -12.74 -2.33 1.02
C GLY A 77 -11.27 -2.63 1.33
N LEU A 78 -10.60 -3.24 0.37
CA LEU A 78 -9.18 -3.58 0.44
C LEU A 78 -8.33 -2.35 0.17
N GLN A 79 -7.56 -1.89 1.15
CA GLN A 79 -6.61 -0.80 0.98
C GLN A 79 -5.23 -1.34 0.62
N ILE A 80 -4.65 -0.76 -0.43
CA ILE A 80 -3.34 -1.12 -0.94
C ILE A 80 -2.55 0.17 -1.08
N ASP A 81 -1.37 0.22 -0.47
CA ASP A 81 -0.42 1.31 -0.55
C ASP A 81 0.77 0.85 -1.38
N CYS A 82 1.00 1.45 -2.54
CA CYS A 82 2.11 1.11 -3.43
C CYS A 82 2.91 2.34 -3.85
N THR A 83 4.12 2.12 -4.31
CA THR A 83 4.93 3.17 -4.94
C THR A 83 4.17 3.74 -6.15
N PRO A 84 4.03 5.09 -6.26
CA PRO A 84 3.39 5.71 -7.41
C PRO A 84 4.04 5.33 -8.74
N GLY A 85 3.24 5.21 -9.79
CA GLY A 85 3.69 4.81 -11.14
C GLY A 85 3.70 3.30 -11.37
N MET A 86 3.31 2.48 -10.38
CA MET A 86 3.28 1.02 -10.50
C MET A 86 1.95 0.50 -11.06
N ASN A 87 2.03 -0.68 -11.66
CA ASN A 87 0.89 -1.53 -11.94
C ASN A 87 0.92 -2.73 -10.99
N VAL A 88 -0.23 -3.07 -10.44
CA VAL A 88 -0.40 -4.14 -9.47
C VAL A 88 -1.52 -5.06 -9.94
N THR A 89 -1.38 -6.33 -9.68
CA THR A 89 -2.39 -7.34 -10.03
C THR A 89 -2.92 -8.00 -8.77
N LEU A 90 -4.25 -8.08 -8.64
CA LEU A 90 -4.94 -8.79 -7.57
C LEU A 90 -5.54 -10.08 -8.12
N THR A 91 -5.35 -11.18 -7.40
CA THR A 91 -6.05 -12.44 -7.63
C THR A 91 -6.66 -12.93 -6.33
N ALA A 92 -7.79 -13.64 -6.41
CA ALA A 92 -8.44 -14.28 -5.27
C ALA A 92 -8.54 -15.79 -5.52
N ASP A 93 -8.30 -16.59 -4.48
CA ASP A 93 -8.53 -18.02 -4.56
C ASP A 93 -10.04 -18.38 -4.48
N ASN A 94 -10.36 -19.65 -4.59
CA ASN A 94 -11.74 -20.13 -4.52
C ASN A 94 -12.20 -20.47 -3.09
N GLY A 95 -11.52 -19.95 -2.06
CA GLY A 95 -11.82 -20.24 -0.66
C GLY A 95 -11.24 -21.58 -0.19
N ASN A 96 -11.48 -21.93 1.07
CA ASN A 96 -10.89 -23.12 1.69
C ASN A 96 -11.51 -24.44 1.20
N GLN A 97 -12.79 -24.46 0.87
CA GLN A 97 -13.51 -25.68 0.52
C GLN A 97 -14.46 -25.48 -0.68
N PRO A 98 -13.92 -25.15 -1.86
CA PRO A 98 -14.75 -24.91 -3.03
C PRO A 98 -15.39 -26.20 -3.53
N THR A 99 -16.55 -26.07 -4.17
CA THR A 99 -17.20 -27.17 -4.88
C THR A 99 -17.32 -26.79 -6.35
N ASN A 100 -16.69 -27.58 -7.24
CA ASN A 100 -16.65 -27.31 -8.68
C ASN A 100 -16.18 -25.87 -9.02
N GLY A 101 -15.20 -25.36 -8.28
CA GLY A 101 -14.68 -23.99 -8.46
C GLY A 101 -15.53 -22.86 -7.86
N VAL A 102 -16.70 -23.21 -7.29
CA VAL A 102 -17.57 -22.22 -6.61
C VAL A 102 -17.24 -22.17 -5.13
N ARG A 103 -17.07 -20.96 -4.60
CA ARG A 103 -16.81 -20.72 -3.18
C ARG A 103 -17.98 -21.16 -2.33
N GLN A 104 -17.68 -21.72 -1.16
CA GLN A 104 -18.67 -22.27 -0.24
C GLN A 104 -18.45 -21.74 1.17
N LEU A 105 -19.48 -21.18 1.77
CA LEU A 105 -19.55 -21.04 3.21
C LEU A 105 -19.83 -22.43 3.81
N VAL A 106 -19.05 -22.84 4.78
CA VAL A 106 -19.16 -24.17 5.41
C VAL A 106 -19.64 -24.00 6.84
N HIS A 107 -20.59 -24.85 7.24
CA HIS A 107 -21.13 -24.86 8.60
C HIS A 107 -20.03 -25.23 9.61
N ALA A 108 -19.97 -24.52 10.73
CA ALA A 108 -18.88 -24.63 11.70
C ALA A 108 -18.68 -26.05 12.29
N THR A 109 -19.75 -26.85 12.42
CA THR A 109 -19.70 -28.20 13.00
C THR A 109 -20.18 -29.31 12.05
N ARG A 110 -20.72 -28.95 10.91
CA ARG A 110 -21.25 -29.90 9.90
C ARG A 110 -20.69 -29.56 8.53
N SER A 111 -19.54 -30.08 8.21
CA SER A 111 -18.80 -29.76 6.97
C SER A 111 -19.51 -30.14 5.66
N ALA A 112 -20.54 -31.01 5.74
CA ALA A 112 -21.40 -31.35 4.61
C ALA A 112 -22.39 -30.21 4.28
N ASP A 113 -22.78 -29.41 5.26
CA ASP A 113 -23.73 -28.30 5.08
C ASP A 113 -22.98 -27.08 4.54
N ARG A 114 -23.33 -26.70 3.31
CA ARG A 114 -22.62 -25.66 2.55
C ARG A 114 -23.61 -24.69 1.91
N VAL A 115 -23.17 -23.45 1.77
CA VAL A 115 -23.92 -22.38 1.10
C VAL A 115 -23.01 -21.73 0.06
N PRO A 116 -23.32 -21.79 -1.23
CA PRO A 116 -22.51 -21.17 -2.27
C PRO A 116 -22.58 -19.65 -2.17
N TYR A 117 -21.47 -18.98 -2.47
CA TYR A 117 -21.43 -17.53 -2.55
C TYR A 117 -20.52 -17.04 -3.67
N GLN A 118 -20.66 -15.78 -4.03
CA GLN A 118 -19.88 -15.11 -5.04
C GLN A 118 -19.23 -13.85 -4.46
N LEU A 119 -18.00 -13.56 -4.90
CA LEU A 119 -17.34 -12.29 -4.65
C LEU A 119 -17.45 -11.39 -5.87
N PHE A 120 -17.49 -10.10 -5.61
CA PHE A 120 -17.46 -9.03 -6.59
C PHE A 120 -16.42 -8.00 -6.12
N ALA A 121 -15.64 -7.48 -7.02
CA ALA A 121 -14.60 -6.52 -6.68
C ALA A 121 -14.58 -5.35 -7.65
N ASN A 122 -14.07 -4.21 -7.18
CA ASN A 122 -13.85 -3.00 -7.97
C ASN A 122 -15.11 -2.49 -8.68
N GLY A 123 -16.28 -2.64 -8.06
CA GLY A 123 -17.56 -2.22 -8.61
C GLY A 123 -18.11 -3.07 -9.77
N SER A 124 -17.42 -4.17 -10.13
CA SER A 124 -17.87 -5.09 -11.17
C SER A 124 -19.16 -5.81 -10.77
N GLN A 125 -20.04 -6.06 -11.74
CA GLN A 125 -21.20 -6.94 -11.59
C GLN A 125 -20.89 -8.38 -12.02
N THR A 126 -19.70 -8.63 -12.57
CA THR A 126 -19.22 -9.99 -12.89
C THR A 126 -18.56 -10.58 -11.65
N PRO A 127 -18.90 -11.82 -11.28
CA PRO A 127 -18.27 -12.49 -10.15
C PRO A 127 -16.74 -12.57 -10.30
N TRP A 128 -16.04 -12.18 -9.25
CA TRP A 128 -14.59 -12.30 -9.17
C TRP A 128 -14.21 -13.73 -8.78
N THR A 129 -13.88 -14.52 -9.76
CA THR A 129 -13.41 -15.90 -9.56
C THR A 129 -11.88 -15.92 -9.47
N SER A 130 -11.20 -16.46 -10.46
CA SER A 130 -9.72 -16.52 -10.53
C SER A 130 -9.10 -15.46 -11.45
N GLN A 131 -9.92 -14.61 -12.09
CA GLN A 131 -9.39 -13.57 -12.97
C GLN A 131 -8.57 -12.54 -12.17
N ALA A 132 -7.49 -12.10 -12.80
CA ALA A 132 -6.68 -11.02 -12.28
C ALA A 132 -7.38 -9.66 -12.46
N ILE A 133 -7.33 -8.83 -11.44
CA ILE A 133 -7.76 -7.43 -11.48
C ILE A 133 -6.50 -6.57 -11.54
N ALA A 134 -6.33 -5.84 -12.63
CA ALA A 134 -5.23 -4.89 -12.76
C ALA A 134 -5.58 -3.56 -12.10
N LEU A 135 -4.66 -3.04 -11.31
CA LEU A 135 -4.73 -1.73 -10.66
C LEU A 135 -3.52 -0.91 -11.09
N ALA A 136 -3.76 0.30 -11.54
CA ALA A 136 -2.70 1.26 -11.85
C ALA A 136 -2.60 2.30 -10.73
N PHE A 137 -1.40 2.57 -10.26
CA PHE A 137 -1.09 3.66 -9.34
C PHE A 137 -0.51 4.82 -10.13
N PRO A 138 -1.30 5.85 -10.46
CA PRO A 138 -0.78 7.00 -11.17
C PRO A 138 0.33 7.71 -10.39
N ILE A 139 1.16 8.48 -11.09
CA ILE A 139 2.15 9.35 -10.44
C ILE A 139 1.43 10.28 -9.46
N GLY A 140 1.92 10.33 -8.22
CA GLY A 140 1.31 11.11 -7.13
C GLY A 140 0.23 10.36 -6.34
N THR A 141 -0.18 9.16 -6.76
CA THR A 141 -1.14 8.32 -6.03
C THR A 141 -0.42 7.13 -5.44
N SER A 142 -0.38 7.03 -4.12
CA SER A 142 0.23 5.92 -3.38
C SER A 142 -0.78 4.96 -2.76
N ARG A 143 -2.06 5.33 -2.71
CA ARG A 143 -3.12 4.54 -2.05
C ARG A 143 -4.31 4.34 -2.96
N LEU A 144 -4.78 3.09 -3.06
CA LEU A 144 -6.03 2.72 -3.70
C LEU A 144 -6.89 1.88 -2.75
N SER A 145 -8.20 2.08 -2.83
CA SER A 145 -9.19 1.24 -2.15
C SER A 145 -9.99 0.45 -3.18
N VAL A 146 -10.01 -0.86 -3.02
CA VAL A 146 -10.76 -1.77 -3.89
C VAL A 146 -11.95 -2.28 -3.11
N PRO A 147 -13.17 -1.83 -3.43
CA PRO A 147 -14.37 -2.37 -2.80
C PRO A 147 -14.53 -3.84 -3.17
N VAL A 148 -14.78 -4.69 -2.17
CA VAL A 148 -15.07 -6.12 -2.33
C VAL A 148 -16.39 -6.43 -1.65
N GLN A 149 -17.26 -7.16 -2.32
CA GLN A 149 -18.55 -7.58 -1.82
C GLN A 149 -18.72 -9.08 -1.98
N ALA A 150 -19.42 -9.71 -1.03
CA ALA A 150 -19.91 -11.07 -1.16
C ALA A 150 -21.42 -11.08 -1.27
N ARG A 151 -21.95 -11.99 -2.10
CA ARG A 151 -23.40 -12.20 -2.27
C ARG A 151 -23.69 -13.69 -2.26
N THR A 152 -24.77 -14.06 -1.62
CA THR A 152 -25.28 -15.44 -1.59
C THR A 152 -26.80 -15.46 -1.67
N VAL A 153 -27.33 -16.60 -2.08
CA VAL A 153 -28.76 -16.94 -1.94
C VAL A 153 -28.84 -18.22 -1.13
N VAL A 154 -29.30 -18.08 0.12
CA VAL A 154 -29.50 -19.22 1.02
C VAL A 154 -30.78 -19.94 0.61
N GLN A 155 -30.66 -21.24 0.36
CA GLN A 155 -31.80 -22.08 0.00
C GLN A 155 -32.69 -22.37 1.23
N ARG A 156 -33.95 -22.73 1.01
CA ARG A 156 -34.82 -23.22 2.07
C ARG A 156 -34.31 -24.51 2.67
N GLY A 157 -34.51 -24.68 3.97
CA GLY A 157 -34.14 -25.90 4.68
C GLY A 157 -32.65 -26.01 5.00
N VAL A 158 -31.86 -24.95 4.80
CA VAL A 158 -30.48 -24.90 5.25
C VAL A 158 -30.44 -24.89 6.78
N ALA A 159 -29.62 -25.76 7.35
CA ALA A 159 -29.55 -25.93 8.78
C ALA A 159 -29.07 -24.67 9.49
N ALA A 160 -29.63 -24.36 10.65
CA ALA A 160 -29.22 -23.22 11.45
C ALA A 160 -27.79 -23.40 12.00
N GLY A 161 -27.01 -22.32 12.02
CA GLY A 161 -25.66 -22.30 12.54
C GLY A 161 -24.81 -21.19 11.91
N ARG A 162 -23.53 -21.17 12.29
CA ARG A 162 -22.56 -20.27 11.70
C ARG A 162 -21.94 -20.93 10.46
N TYR A 163 -21.91 -20.20 9.39
CA TYR A 163 -21.26 -20.58 8.13
C TYR A 163 -20.12 -19.60 7.83
N SER A 164 -18.97 -20.09 7.43
CA SER A 164 -17.80 -19.25 7.15
C SER A 164 -16.93 -19.85 6.06
N ASP A 165 -16.13 -19.00 5.44
CA ASP A 165 -15.05 -19.36 4.52
C ASP A 165 -13.89 -18.39 4.71
N VAL A 166 -12.72 -18.73 4.19
CA VAL A 166 -11.54 -17.87 4.14
C VAL A 166 -11.04 -17.81 2.71
N VAL A 167 -10.96 -16.61 2.17
CA VAL A 167 -10.43 -16.34 0.83
C VAL A 167 -9.06 -15.69 0.96
N ARG A 168 -8.09 -16.19 0.20
CA ARG A 168 -6.78 -15.54 0.05
C ARG A 168 -6.79 -14.66 -1.17
N ILE A 169 -6.32 -13.43 -0.98
CA ILE A 169 -6.05 -12.49 -2.06
C ILE A 169 -4.53 -12.36 -2.18
N THR A 170 -4.03 -12.45 -3.40
CA THR A 170 -2.61 -12.26 -3.70
C THR A 170 -2.44 -10.96 -4.46
N VAL A 171 -1.46 -10.18 -4.04
CA VAL A 171 -1.03 -8.95 -4.70
C VAL A 171 0.32 -9.20 -5.35
N THR A 172 0.43 -8.89 -6.63
CA THR A 172 1.67 -9.05 -7.40
C THR A 172 1.99 -7.73 -8.10
N TRP A 173 3.27 -7.32 -8.05
CA TRP A 173 3.80 -6.09 -8.67
C TRP A 173 5.12 -6.33 -9.37
#